data_38d190cccd61f2f95e2df3460ec1e43b
#
_entry.id   38d190cccd61f2f95e2df3460ec1e43b
#
_cell.length_a   1.000
_cell.length_b   1.000
_cell.length_c   1.000
_cell.angle_alpha   90.00
_cell.angle_beta   90.00
_cell.angle_gamma   90.00
#
_symmetry.space_group_name_H-M   'P 1'
#
loop_
_entity.id
_entity.type
_entity.pdbx_description
1 polymer ?
#
loop_
_entity_poly.entity_id
_entity_poly.type
_entity_poly.pdbx_seq_one_letter_code
_entity_poly.pdbx_strand_id
1 'polypeptide(L)'
;MKIAVIGGGASGMATAYLLDKQGHQVTVFERQPILGGHIRTLNKNVKPNHSDCSEILESGVLEFPTAFHDFIALMQELDVELEPVSIGSAMFFRDGSSILSGVTIDNNITGIQRLVEHLRLDTLYARSAGLWLKTQLADSTDLSNRPLSAYLNRPCDRNTWLKLMVMYSYSIPFELIDDFPAELAIPMLRAYIAVNWVRVKGGVYSYIEKILTRFRGDVVLNVEIDRIIRSPDTVKIVRSTGVQEFDKVVFATPPDQVMALLDDPTAAETKRFSAWKANYATSIVHHDDSMYDRYGIHTPSEFDFFQTEAQWGYNGYLNQLGGIPSPPHYFLSYQLEQLIDSDRIVHIEKHHTPLYTTESFRCRDEVVATNGENNTYHAGAYLGDGLHGGAIASAVRVAKLIGFSLESISAQTSLITGPKSYSPIHT
;
A
#
# COMPACT_ATOMS: atom_id res chain seq x y z
N MET A 1 -8.62 21.94 -20.04
CA MET A 1 -8.87 20.68 -20.77
C MET A 1 -9.92 19.88 -20.03
N LYS A 2 -10.64 19.00 -20.74
CA LYS A 2 -11.50 17.96 -20.14
C LYS A 2 -10.70 16.68 -19.98
N ILE A 3 -10.61 16.14 -18.78
CA ILE A 3 -9.76 14.98 -18.47
C ILE A 3 -10.60 13.90 -17.80
N ALA A 4 -10.54 12.67 -18.35
CA ALA A 4 -11.12 11.50 -17.72
C ALA A 4 -10.07 10.81 -16.83
N VAL A 5 -10.42 10.48 -15.59
CA VAL A 5 -9.61 9.66 -14.68
C VAL A 5 -10.36 8.35 -14.45
N ILE A 6 -9.75 7.22 -14.81
CA ILE A 6 -10.34 5.89 -14.72
C ILE A 6 -9.79 5.19 -13.47
N GLY A 7 -10.65 5.04 -12.47
CA GLY A 7 -10.31 4.50 -11.14
C GLY A 7 -10.30 5.56 -10.05
N GLY A 8 -11.07 5.35 -8.99
CA GLY A 8 -11.25 6.25 -7.84
C GLY A 8 -10.43 5.83 -6.60
N GLY A 9 -9.31 5.12 -6.79
CA GLY A 9 -8.35 4.79 -5.73
C GLY A 9 -7.46 5.97 -5.35
N ALA A 10 -6.45 5.72 -4.50
CA ALA A 10 -5.51 6.74 -4.02
C ALA A 10 -4.87 7.55 -5.15
N SER A 11 -4.31 6.88 -6.18
CA SER A 11 -3.67 7.54 -7.32
C SER A 11 -4.66 8.34 -8.17
N GLY A 12 -5.87 7.78 -8.40
CA GLY A 12 -6.90 8.45 -9.21
C GLY A 12 -7.44 9.70 -8.54
N MET A 13 -7.80 9.62 -7.27
CA MET A 13 -8.33 10.78 -6.53
C MET A 13 -7.27 11.87 -6.33
N ALA A 14 -6.02 11.49 -6.03
CA ALA A 14 -4.92 12.46 -5.97
C ALA A 14 -4.67 13.13 -7.33
N THR A 15 -4.66 12.35 -8.43
CA THR A 15 -4.54 12.90 -9.79
C THR A 15 -5.67 13.86 -10.11
N ALA A 16 -6.91 13.45 -9.84
CA ALA A 16 -8.10 14.29 -10.11
C ALA A 16 -8.04 15.61 -9.34
N TYR A 17 -7.72 15.56 -8.06
CA TYR A 17 -7.56 16.75 -7.21
C TYR A 17 -6.47 17.69 -7.74
N LEU A 18 -5.30 17.18 -8.07
CA LEU A 18 -4.18 18.00 -8.57
C LEU A 18 -4.51 18.64 -9.92
N LEU A 19 -5.17 17.92 -10.82
CA LEU A 19 -5.58 18.44 -12.12
C LEU A 19 -6.72 19.48 -12.02
N ASP A 20 -7.69 19.27 -11.11
CA ASP A 20 -8.74 20.26 -10.84
C ASP A 20 -8.13 21.57 -10.26
N LYS A 21 -7.15 21.45 -9.37
CA LYS A 21 -6.40 22.62 -8.87
C LYS A 21 -5.74 23.46 -9.96
N GLN A 22 -5.38 22.82 -11.08
CA GLN A 22 -4.82 23.49 -12.26
C GLN A 22 -5.88 24.12 -13.17
N GLY A 23 -7.16 23.99 -12.82
CA GLY A 23 -8.27 24.53 -13.59
C GLY A 23 -8.73 23.63 -14.74
N HIS A 24 -8.39 22.33 -14.71
CA HIS A 24 -8.94 21.35 -15.65
C HIS A 24 -10.34 20.90 -15.23
N GLN A 25 -11.18 20.54 -16.20
CA GLN A 25 -12.46 19.90 -15.95
C GLN A 25 -12.21 18.38 -15.84
N VAL A 26 -12.30 17.82 -14.65
CA VAL A 26 -11.96 16.42 -14.39
C VAL A 26 -13.21 15.62 -14.07
N THR A 27 -13.34 14.46 -14.70
CA THR A 27 -14.37 13.46 -14.35
C THR A 27 -13.68 12.17 -13.94
N VAL A 28 -13.97 11.70 -12.73
CA VAL A 28 -13.50 10.41 -12.20
C VAL A 28 -14.56 9.35 -12.46
N PHE A 29 -14.17 8.25 -13.07
CA PHE A 29 -15.02 7.07 -13.30
C PHE A 29 -14.56 5.93 -12.39
N GLU A 30 -15.43 5.44 -11.53
CA GLU A 30 -15.16 4.33 -10.62
C GLU A 30 -16.21 3.22 -10.81
N ARG A 31 -15.73 1.99 -11.00
CA ARG A 31 -16.59 0.82 -11.18
C ARG A 31 -17.34 0.43 -9.91
N GLN A 32 -16.69 0.60 -8.76
CA GLN A 32 -17.28 0.27 -7.47
C GLN A 32 -18.30 1.33 -7.02
N PRO A 33 -19.21 0.98 -6.11
CA PRO A 33 -20.14 1.94 -5.50
C PRO A 33 -19.45 2.93 -4.54
N ILE A 34 -18.15 2.76 -4.27
CA ILE A 34 -17.38 3.52 -3.30
C ILE A 34 -16.01 3.91 -3.88
N LEU A 35 -15.49 5.04 -3.44
CA LEU A 35 -14.11 5.46 -3.72
C LEU A 35 -13.13 4.83 -2.73
N GLY A 36 -11.83 4.94 -3.04
CA GLY A 36 -10.72 4.58 -2.18
C GLY A 36 -9.81 3.47 -2.72
N GLY A 37 -10.29 2.65 -3.67
CA GLY A 37 -9.49 1.51 -4.15
C GLY A 37 -9.17 0.54 -3.02
N HIS A 38 -7.89 0.41 -2.64
CA HIS A 38 -7.47 -0.42 -1.50
C HIS A 38 -7.67 0.24 -0.12
N ILE A 39 -8.09 1.49 -0.07
CA ILE A 39 -8.48 2.16 1.17
C ILE A 39 -9.89 1.68 1.51
N ARG A 40 -9.99 0.87 2.55
CA ARG A 40 -11.23 0.30 3.06
C ARG A 40 -11.30 0.56 4.56
N THR A 41 -11.92 1.67 4.92
CA THR A 41 -12.10 2.12 6.30
C THR A 41 -13.54 1.83 6.73
N LEU A 42 -13.72 0.88 7.64
CA LEU A 42 -15.03 0.53 8.17
C LEU A 42 -15.67 1.72 8.87
N ASN A 43 -16.97 1.84 8.71
CA ASN A 43 -17.80 2.96 9.20
C ASN A 43 -17.47 4.34 8.58
N LYS A 44 -16.68 4.32 7.48
CA LYS A 44 -16.49 5.47 6.59
C LYS A 44 -16.97 5.16 5.17
N ASN A 45 -16.10 4.56 4.35
CA ASN A 45 -16.48 4.17 2.98
C ASN A 45 -16.98 2.72 2.87
N VAL A 46 -16.79 1.91 3.91
CA VAL A 46 -17.27 0.51 3.96
C VAL A 46 -18.08 0.30 5.24
N LYS A 47 -19.12 -0.53 5.17
CA LYS A 47 -19.84 -1.02 6.35
C LYS A 47 -19.33 -2.42 6.71
N PRO A 48 -19.18 -2.75 8.01
CA PRO A 48 -18.93 -4.12 8.44
C PRO A 48 -19.99 -5.07 7.88
N ASN A 49 -19.59 -6.28 7.44
CA ASN A 49 -20.53 -7.22 6.84
C ASN A 49 -20.88 -8.41 7.73
N HIS A 50 -20.24 -8.54 8.91
CA HIS A 50 -20.50 -9.64 9.86
C HIS A 50 -20.77 -9.20 11.29
N SER A 51 -20.72 -7.91 11.63
CA SER A 51 -21.00 -7.42 12.97
C SER A 51 -21.51 -5.98 12.96
N ASP A 52 -22.12 -5.56 14.08
CA ASP A 52 -22.55 -4.17 14.32
C ASP A 52 -21.42 -3.31 14.93
N CYS A 53 -20.17 -3.60 14.60
CA CYS A 53 -19.01 -2.83 15.07
C CYS A 53 -19.14 -1.36 14.66
N SER A 54 -18.98 -0.45 15.63
CA SER A 54 -19.04 1.01 15.41
C SER A 54 -17.67 1.66 15.28
N GLU A 55 -16.59 0.91 15.56
CA GLU A 55 -15.22 1.43 15.50
C GLU A 55 -14.78 1.71 14.06
N ILE A 56 -13.91 2.71 13.91
CA ILE A 56 -13.26 3.00 12.64
C ILE A 56 -12.06 2.06 12.52
N LEU A 57 -12.18 1.04 11.68
CA LEU A 57 -11.17 0.00 11.47
C LEU A 57 -10.71 0.00 10.01
N GLU A 58 -9.43 -0.24 9.79
CA GLU A 58 -8.92 -0.47 8.44
C GLU A 58 -9.06 -1.94 8.04
N SER A 59 -9.51 -2.19 6.81
CA SER A 59 -9.48 -3.53 6.21
C SER A 59 -8.61 -3.59 4.93
N GLY A 60 -7.76 -2.61 4.76
CA GLY A 60 -6.82 -2.51 3.63
C GLY A 60 -5.52 -1.84 4.05
N VAL A 61 -5.28 -0.62 3.60
CA VAL A 61 -4.07 0.16 3.94
C VAL A 61 -4.14 0.61 5.40
N LEU A 62 -3.05 0.45 6.14
CA LEU A 62 -2.98 0.70 7.59
C LEU A 62 -2.12 1.92 7.95
N GLU A 63 -0.80 1.84 7.72
CA GLU A 63 0.19 2.83 8.16
C GLU A 63 1.14 3.21 7.03
N PHE A 64 1.88 4.28 7.24
CA PHE A 64 2.74 4.90 6.23
C PHE A 64 4.11 5.25 6.79
N PRO A 65 5.20 4.91 6.09
CA PRO A 65 6.52 5.41 6.47
C PRO A 65 6.64 6.90 6.09
N THR A 66 7.29 7.68 6.94
CA THR A 66 7.54 9.12 6.70
C THR A 66 8.42 9.38 5.47
N ALA A 67 9.01 8.35 4.90
CA ALA A 67 9.72 8.38 3.61
C ALA A 67 8.79 8.59 2.39
N PHE A 68 7.47 8.47 2.54
CA PHE A 68 6.51 8.76 1.48
C PHE A 68 6.28 10.27 1.34
N HIS A 69 7.30 10.99 0.87
CA HIS A 69 7.35 12.46 0.89
C HIS A 69 6.16 13.12 0.18
N ASP A 70 5.79 12.65 -1.02
CA ASP A 70 4.64 13.21 -1.76
C ASP A 70 3.31 12.94 -1.02
N PHE A 71 3.18 11.79 -0.34
CA PHE A 71 2.02 11.50 0.50
C PHE A 71 1.97 12.43 1.72
N ILE A 72 3.08 12.58 2.45
CA ILE A 72 3.14 13.48 3.61
C ILE A 72 2.82 14.92 3.20
N ALA A 73 3.37 15.40 2.06
CA ALA A 73 3.08 16.73 1.54
C ALA A 73 1.59 16.90 1.18
N LEU A 74 0.97 15.88 0.59
CA LEU A 74 -0.46 15.90 0.29
C LEU A 74 -1.31 15.95 1.58
N MET A 75 -0.95 15.18 2.62
CA MET A 75 -1.66 15.20 3.90
C MET A 75 -1.58 16.59 4.54
N GLN A 76 -0.41 17.23 4.52
CA GLN A 76 -0.23 18.60 5.00
C GLN A 76 -1.09 19.61 4.21
N GLU A 77 -1.11 19.50 2.89
CA GLU A 77 -1.94 20.36 2.04
C GLU A 77 -3.44 20.20 2.32
N LEU A 78 -3.87 18.97 2.61
CA LEU A 78 -5.28 18.67 2.88
C LEU A 78 -5.72 18.95 4.33
N ASP A 79 -4.82 19.40 5.21
CA ASP A 79 -5.03 19.52 6.65
C ASP A 79 -5.50 18.20 7.29
N VAL A 80 -4.84 17.11 6.91
CA VAL A 80 -5.05 15.77 7.48
C VAL A 80 -4.03 15.52 8.56
N GLU A 81 -4.49 15.22 9.76
CA GLU A 81 -3.63 14.95 10.91
C GLU A 81 -3.03 13.55 10.82
N LEU A 82 -1.71 13.47 10.99
CA LEU A 82 -0.95 12.22 11.06
C LEU A 82 -0.47 12.00 12.50
N GLU A 83 -0.64 10.79 13.00
CA GLU A 83 -0.19 10.39 14.33
C GLU A 83 0.94 9.37 14.23
N PRO A 84 1.99 9.45 15.08
CA PRO A 84 3.05 8.46 15.09
C PRO A 84 2.51 7.09 15.51
N VAL A 85 3.07 6.04 14.93
CA VAL A 85 2.79 4.65 15.28
C VAL A 85 4.10 3.89 15.38
N SER A 86 4.22 3.06 16.42
CA SER A 86 5.32 2.11 16.54
C SER A 86 5.06 0.92 15.62
N ILE A 87 6.12 0.29 15.11
CA ILE A 87 6.02 -0.89 14.28
C ILE A 87 6.99 -1.94 14.79
N GLY A 88 6.45 -3.08 15.17
CA GLY A 88 7.19 -4.27 15.55
C GLY A 88 6.50 -5.53 15.04
N SER A 89 7.25 -6.61 14.87
CA SER A 89 6.71 -7.86 14.40
C SER A 89 7.38 -9.07 15.05
N ALA A 90 6.58 -10.11 15.31
CA ALA A 90 7.06 -11.41 15.73
C ALA A 90 6.81 -12.47 14.66
N MET A 91 7.54 -13.58 14.73
CA MET A 91 7.31 -14.77 13.92
C MET A 91 6.95 -15.94 14.84
N PHE A 92 5.83 -16.59 14.56
CA PHE A 92 5.31 -17.74 15.27
C PHE A 92 5.36 -18.97 14.35
N PHE A 93 6.15 -19.96 14.70
CA PHE A 93 6.35 -21.17 13.89
C PHE A 93 5.38 -22.26 14.31
N ARG A 94 5.02 -23.11 13.36
CA ARG A 94 4.08 -24.23 13.57
C ARG A 94 4.55 -25.26 14.61
N ASP A 95 5.86 -25.35 14.86
CA ASP A 95 6.42 -26.23 15.89
C ASP A 95 6.30 -25.68 17.31
N GLY A 96 5.71 -24.49 17.48
CA GLY A 96 5.56 -23.80 18.76
C GLY A 96 6.71 -22.87 19.13
N SER A 97 7.77 -22.82 18.34
CA SER A 97 8.84 -21.84 18.52
C SER A 97 8.40 -20.44 18.02
N SER A 98 9.12 -19.41 18.46
CA SER A 98 8.85 -18.02 18.04
C SER A 98 10.13 -17.19 18.02
N ILE A 99 10.12 -16.08 17.27
CA ILE A 99 11.05 -14.98 17.39
C ILE A 99 10.20 -13.74 17.66
N LEU A 100 10.30 -13.21 18.86
CA LEU A 100 9.40 -12.18 19.37
C LEU A 100 9.93 -10.77 19.05
N SER A 101 9.02 -9.80 18.92
CA SER A 101 9.36 -8.38 18.88
C SER A 101 9.77 -7.86 20.26
N GLY A 102 10.42 -6.69 20.32
CA GLY A 102 10.76 -6.06 21.58
C GLY A 102 9.54 -5.81 22.46
N VAL A 103 8.45 -5.30 21.90
CA VAL A 103 7.19 -5.05 22.63
C VAL A 103 6.61 -6.34 23.20
N THR A 104 6.57 -7.40 22.40
CA THR A 104 6.06 -8.71 22.85
C THR A 104 6.93 -9.31 23.95
N ILE A 105 8.28 -9.23 23.82
CA ILE A 105 9.23 -9.68 24.86
C ILE A 105 8.98 -8.92 26.16
N ASP A 106 8.92 -7.60 26.10
CA ASP A 106 8.82 -6.74 27.27
C ASP A 106 7.53 -6.92 28.06
N ASN A 107 6.44 -7.24 27.38
CA ASN A 107 5.12 -7.37 28.00
C ASN A 107 4.75 -8.81 28.38
N ASN A 108 5.38 -9.83 27.79
CA ASN A 108 4.97 -11.22 28.02
C ASN A 108 6.08 -12.09 28.68
N ILE A 109 7.36 -11.69 28.59
CA ILE A 109 8.48 -12.51 29.05
C ILE A 109 9.16 -11.85 30.25
N THR A 110 9.53 -12.66 31.25
CA THR A 110 10.19 -12.17 32.48
C THR A 110 11.48 -12.92 32.78
N GLY A 111 12.28 -12.39 33.69
CA GLY A 111 13.50 -13.02 34.18
C GLY A 111 14.60 -13.17 33.12
N ILE A 112 15.40 -14.22 33.26
CA ILE A 112 16.54 -14.47 32.36
C ILE A 112 16.10 -14.78 30.94
N GLN A 113 14.92 -15.33 30.75
CA GLN A 113 14.38 -15.63 29.44
C GLN A 113 14.16 -14.37 28.62
N ARG A 114 13.75 -13.26 29.23
CA ARG A 114 13.62 -11.96 28.58
C ARG A 114 14.95 -11.51 27.94
N LEU A 115 16.07 -11.67 28.66
CA LEU A 115 17.38 -11.35 28.11
C LEU A 115 17.76 -12.24 26.93
N VAL A 116 17.45 -13.53 27.02
CA VAL A 116 17.72 -14.50 25.94
C VAL A 116 16.95 -14.13 24.67
N GLU A 117 15.65 -13.77 24.79
CA GLU A 117 14.83 -13.40 23.65
C GLU A 117 15.29 -12.07 23.02
N HIS A 118 15.68 -11.07 23.81
CA HIS A 118 16.30 -9.85 23.27
C HIS A 118 17.58 -10.15 22.49
N LEU A 119 18.46 -11.02 22.99
CA LEU A 119 19.68 -11.41 22.27
C LEU A 119 19.38 -12.14 20.94
N ARG A 120 18.31 -12.93 20.88
CA ARG A 120 17.86 -13.56 19.64
C ARG A 120 17.37 -12.51 18.64
N LEU A 121 16.56 -11.57 19.09
CA LEU A 121 16.06 -10.45 18.28
C LEU A 121 17.21 -9.58 17.76
N ASP A 122 18.14 -9.19 18.62
CA ASP A 122 19.33 -8.41 18.26
C ASP A 122 20.19 -9.14 17.24
N THR A 123 20.32 -10.47 17.37
CA THR A 123 21.02 -11.30 16.38
C THR A 123 20.33 -11.28 15.02
N LEU A 124 19.00 -11.33 14.98
CA LEU A 124 18.22 -11.20 13.74
C LEU A 124 18.48 -9.84 13.08
N TYR A 125 18.40 -8.75 13.85
CA TYR A 125 18.65 -7.39 13.36
C TYR A 125 20.06 -7.16 12.89
N ALA A 126 21.08 -7.63 13.65
CA ALA A 126 22.49 -7.53 13.25
C ALA A 126 22.78 -8.27 11.94
N ARG A 127 22.21 -9.47 11.77
CA ARG A 127 22.31 -10.22 10.50
C ARG A 127 21.60 -9.53 9.34
N SER A 128 20.49 -8.84 9.61
CA SER A 128 19.78 -8.05 8.63
C SER A 128 20.57 -6.81 8.22
N ALA A 129 21.18 -6.09 9.20
CA ALA A 129 22.05 -4.95 8.93
C ALA A 129 23.25 -5.32 8.04
N GLY A 130 23.82 -6.52 8.20
CA GLY A 130 24.88 -7.00 7.31
C GLY A 130 24.45 -7.18 5.85
N LEU A 131 23.20 -7.58 5.62
CA LEU A 131 22.62 -7.61 4.26
C LEU A 131 22.45 -6.19 3.71
N TRP A 132 22.00 -5.26 4.54
CA TRP A 132 21.83 -3.85 4.18
C TRP A 132 23.12 -3.22 3.68
N LEU A 133 24.20 -3.36 4.45
CA LEU A 133 25.49 -2.83 4.07
C LEU A 133 25.96 -3.40 2.72
N LYS A 134 25.80 -4.71 2.53
CA LYS A 134 26.14 -5.39 1.28
C LYS A 134 25.34 -4.87 0.09
N THR A 135 24.02 -4.65 0.26
CA THR A 135 23.14 -4.19 -0.82
C THR A 135 23.20 -2.68 -1.05
N GLN A 136 23.64 -1.87 -0.09
CA GLN A 136 23.94 -0.45 -0.30
C GLN A 136 25.16 -0.23 -1.19
N LEU A 137 26.11 -1.15 -1.19
CA LEU A 137 27.29 -1.11 -2.05
C LEU A 137 26.99 -1.66 -3.45
N ALA A 138 25.85 -2.34 -3.64
CA ALA A 138 25.43 -2.78 -4.96
C ALA A 138 24.85 -1.59 -5.75
N ASP A 139 25.29 -1.45 -6.99
CA ASP A 139 24.73 -0.47 -7.92
C ASP A 139 23.22 -0.75 -8.11
N SER A 140 22.41 0.30 -8.28
CA SER A 140 20.98 0.18 -8.56
C SER A 140 20.68 -0.67 -9.81
N THR A 141 21.59 -0.68 -10.77
CA THR A 141 21.53 -1.54 -11.98
C THR A 141 21.61 -3.03 -11.64
N ASP A 142 22.26 -3.39 -10.54
CA ASP A 142 22.36 -4.78 -10.10
C ASP A 142 21.02 -5.37 -9.61
N LEU A 143 20.06 -4.53 -9.20
CA LEU A 143 18.75 -4.96 -8.74
C LEU A 143 17.75 -5.14 -9.88
N SER A 144 17.97 -4.47 -11.00
CA SER A 144 17.02 -4.43 -12.13
C SER A 144 16.85 -5.80 -12.78
N ASN A 145 15.62 -6.16 -13.06
CA ASN A 145 15.24 -7.43 -13.69
C ASN A 145 15.71 -8.69 -12.94
N ARG A 146 15.94 -8.60 -11.63
CA ARG A 146 16.31 -9.73 -10.79
C ARG A 146 15.20 -10.08 -9.80
N PRO A 147 14.94 -11.38 -9.56
CA PRO A 147 14.02 -11.80 -8.53
C PRO A 147 14.64 -11.65 -7.14
N LEU A 148 13.80 -11.51 -6.12
CA LEU A 148 14.25 -11.38 -4.72
C LEU A 148 15.04 -12.62 -4.24
N SER A 149 14.73 -13.80 -4.78
CA SER A 149 15.50 -15.04 -4.51
C SER A 149 16.96 -14.95 -4.87
N ALA A 150 17.38 -14.06 -5.78
CA ALA A 150 18.80 -13.82 -6.05
C ALA A 150 19.58 -13.29 -4.83
N TYR A 151 18.90 -12.68 -3.86
CA TYR A 151 19.47 -12.06 -2.66
C TYR A 151 19.08 -12.79 -1.37
N LEU A 152 17.89 -13.40 -1.32
CA LEU A 152 17.32 -14.08 -0.15
C LEU A 152 17.08 -15.58 -0.42
N ASN A 153 18.09 -16.30 -0.94
CA ASN A 153 17.97 -17.68 -1.39
C ASN A 153 18.26 -18.77 -0.32
N ARG A 154 18.77 -18.38 0.87
CA ARG A 154 19.10 -19.35 1.92
C ARG A 154 17.96 -19.47 2.92
N PRO A 155 17.55 -20.70 3.29
CA PRO A 155 16.56 -20.90 4.35
C PRO A 155 17.20 -20.51 5.71
N CYS A 156 16.76 -19.41 6.28
CA CYS A 156 17.12 -18.97 7.62
C CYS A 156 16.14 -17.90 8.11
N ASP A 157 16.02 -17.72 9.43
CA ASP A 157 15.05 -16.82 10.07
C ASP A 157 15.11 -15.40 9.51
N ARG A 158 16.32 -14.86 9.29
CA ARG A 158 16.50 -13.54 8.68
C ARG A 158 15.84 -13.43 7.31
N ASN A 159 16.08 -14.38 6.41
CA ASN A 159 15.54 -14.34 5.08
C ASN A 159 14.02 -14.57 5.09
N THR A 160 13.55 -15.45 5.96
CA THR A 160 12.12 -15.66 6.19
C THR A 160 11.48 -14.36 6.67
N TRP A 161 12.03 -13.71 7.69
CA TRP A 161 11.52 -12.44 8.20
C TRP A 161 11.47 -11.34 7.13
N LEU A 162 12.56 -11.17 6.35
CA LEU A 162 12.59 -10.18 5.27
C LEU A 162 11.56 -10.46 4.16
N LYS A 163 11.35 -11.73 3.81
CA LYS A 163 10.28 -12.13 2.87
C LYS A 163 8.89 -11.87 3.44
N LEU A 164 8.68 -12.12 4.73
CA LEU A 164 7.42 -11.83 5.42
C LEU A 164 7.11 -10.33 5.45
N MET A 165 8.13 -9.47 5.59
CA MET A 165 7.96 -8.02 5.45
C MET A 165 7.47 -7.63 4.04
N VAL A 166 7.97 -8.30 2.98
CA VAL A 166 7.46 -8.11 1.62
C VAL A 166 6.01 -8.60 1.49
N MET A 167 5.70 -9.77 2.05
CA MET A 167 4.33 -10.31 2.09
C MET A 167 3.36 -9.31 2.74
N TYR A 168 3.71 -8.76 3.89
CA TYR A 168 2.92 -7.76 4.60
C TYR A 168 2.68 -6.50 3.77
N SER A 169 3.75 -5.96 3.19
CA SER A 169 3.69 -4.68 2.48
C SER A 169 2.89 -4.75 1.18
N TYR A 170 2.94 -5.88 0.46
CA TYR A 170 2.34 -6.01 -0.87
C TYR A 170 1.15 -6.98 -0.92
N SER A 171 0.81 -7.61 0.18
CA SER A 171 -0.25 -8.63 0.26
C SER A 171 -0.12 -9.69 -0.84
N ILE A 172 1.12 -10.17 -1.05
CA ILE A 172 1.45 -11.23 -2.00
C ILE A 172 1.66 -12.56 -1.25
N PRO A 173 1.16 -13.69 -1.73
CA PRO A 173 1.39 -14.99 -1.10
C PRO A 173 2.87 -15.30 -0.92
N PHE A 174 3.24 -15.87 0.24
CA PHE A 174 4.65 -16.09 0.61
C PHE A 174 5.41 -16.95 -0.40
N GLU A 175 4.76 -17.92 -1.00
CA GLU A 175 5.31 -18.82 -2.03
C GLU A 175 5.65 -18.12 -3.36
N LEU A 176 5.08 -16.94 -3.61
CA LEU A 176 5.35 -16.15 -4.82
C LEU A 176 6.45 -15.09 -4.61
N ILE A 177 6.92 -14.89 -3.38
CA ILE A 177 7.88 -13.82 -3.03
C ILE A 177 9.26 -14.06 -3.68
N ASP A 178 9.60 -15.29 -3.98
CA ASP A 178 10.89 -15.60 -4.61
C ASP A 178 11.06 -14.96 -5.99
N ASP A 179 9.98 -14.78 -6.75
CA ASP A 179 9.95 -14.10 -8.06
C ASP A 179 9.66 -12.58 -7.96
N PHE A 180 9.43 -12.06 -6.75
CA PHE A 180 9.16 -10.64 -6.54
C PHE A 180 10.36 -9.78 -6.98
N PRO A 181 10.15 -8.61 -7.65
CA PRO A 181 11.24 -7.78 -8.14
C PRO A 181 12.17 -7.29 -7.02
N ALA A 182 13.46 -7.60 -7.10
CA ALA A 182 14.45 -7.16 -6.11
C ALA A 182 14.58 -5.64 -6.07
N GLU A 183 14.44 -4.98 -7.21
CA GLU A 183 14.46 -3.51 -7.33
C GLU A 183 13.29 -2.81 -6.61
N LEU A 184 12.25 -3.54 -6.27
CA LEU A 184 11.12 -3.06 -5.46
C LEU A 184 11.32 -3.41 -3.98
N ALA A 185 11.62 -4.69 -3.69
CA ALA A 185 11.74 -5.20 -2.33
C ALA A 185 12.95 -4.63 -1.57
N ILE A 186 14.12 -4.61 -2.18
CA ILE A 186 15.37 -4.24 -1.48
C ILE A 186 15.37 -2.77 -1.01
N PRO A 187 15.01 -1.77 -1.85
CA PRO A 187 14.90 -0.38 -1.38
C PRO A 187 13.85 -0.20 -0.28
N MET A 188 12.67 -0.84 -0.42
CA MET A 188 11.62 -0.80 0.60
C MET A 188 12.11 -1.36 1.94
N LEU A 189 12.66 -2.57 1.93
CA LEU A 189 13.22 -3.18 3.12
C LEU A 189 14.31 -2.31 3.75
N ARG A 190 15.15 -1.60 2.99
CA ARG A 190 16.13 -0.64 3.53
C ARG A 190 15.48 0.55 4.20
N ALA A 191 14.47 1.13 3.57
CA ALA A 191 13.77 2.28 4.11
C ALA A 191 13.13 1.96 5.46
N TYR A 192 12.62 0.75 5.65
CA TYR A 192 11.91 0.35 6.87
C TYR A 192 12.77 0.28 8.14
N ILE A 193 14.10 0.19 8.02
CA ILE A 193 15.00 0.07 9.18
C ILE A 193 15.13 1.37 9.97
N ALA A 194 15.03 2.52 9.30
CA ALA A 194 15.38 3.82 9.90
C ALA A 194 14.30 4.88 9.65
N VAL A 195 13.06 4.48 9.44
CA VAL A 195 11.96 5.39 9.14
C VAL A 195 10.98 5.43 10.30
N ASN A 196 10.40 6.60 10.55
CA ASN A 196 9.27 6.73 11.44
C ASN A 196 7.99 6.38 10.68
N TRP A 197 7.02 5.83 11.41
CA TRP A 197 5.74 5.43 10.88
C TRP A 197 4.63 6.32 11.40
N VAL A 198 3.64 6.55 10.57
CA VAL A 198 2.47 7.35 10.89
C VAL A 198 1.20 6.66 10.41
N ARG A 199 0.10 6.93 11.10
CA ARG A 199 -1.26 6.62 10.65
C ARG A 199 -2.04 7.89 10.39
N VAL A 200 -3.09 7.77 9.61
CA VAL A 200 -4.05 8.86 9.40
C VAL A 200 -5.04 8.87 10.56
N LYS A 201 -5.10 9.97 11.31
CA LYS A 201 -6.08 10.14 12.38
C LYS A 201 -7.51 10.06 11.87
N GLY A 202 -8.32 9.23 12.51
CA GLY A 202 -9.71 9.02 12.11
C GLY A 202 -9.89 8.14 10.88
N GLY A 203 -8.87 7.35 10.50
CA GLY A 203 -8.88 6.37 9.42
C GLY A 203 -8.40 6.92 8.08
N VAL A 204 -7.86 6.01 7.27
CA VAL A 204 -7.17 6.38 6.01
C VAL A 204 -8.10 7.05 5.01
N TYR A 205 -9.37 6.68 4.97
CA TYR A 205 -10.34 7.31 4.06
C TYR A 205 -10.53 8.82 4.32
N SER A 206 -10.14 9.34 5.49
CA SER A 206 -10.29 10.76 5.85
C SER A 206 -9.63 11.70 4.84
N TYR A 207 -8.50 11.34 4.24
CA TYR A 207 -7.90 12.20 3.24
C TYR A 207 -8.66 12.19 1.90
N ILE A 208 -9.32 11.08 1.54
CA ILE A 208 -10.22 11.06 0.37
C ILE A 208 -11.43 11.97 0.63
N GLU A 209 -12.00 11.96 1.84
CA GLU A 209 -13.06 12.90 2.24
C GLU A 209 -12.59 14.35 2.10
N LYS A 210 -11.36 14.67 2.52
CA LYS A 210 -10.78 16.01 2.35
C LYS A 210 -10.56 16.38 0.88
N ILE A 211 -10.13 15.45 0.04
CA ILE A 211 -10.07 15.68 -1.42
C ILE A 211 -11.46 16.02 -1.93
N LEU A 212 -12.49 15.23 -1.60
CA LEU A 212 -13.86 15.43 -2.08
C LEU A 212 -14.44 16.79 -1.67
N THR A 213 -14.10 17.32 -0.51
CA THR A 213 -14.54 18.65 -0.09
C THR A 213 -13.92 19.80 -0.90
N ARG A 214 -12.80 19.56 -1.58
CA ARG A 214 -12.04 20.57 -2.34
C ARG A 214 -12.11 20.36 -3.85
N PHE A 215 -12.46 19.15 -4.29
CA PHE A 215 -12.58 18.75 -5.69
C PHE A 215 -13.89 19.28 -6.27
N ARG A 216 -13.82 19.97 -7.41
CA ARG A 216 -14.95 20.60 -8.11
C ARG A 216 -15.41 19.83 -9.33
N GLY A 217 -14.65 18.81 -9.72
CA GLY A 217 -15.00 17.96 -10.86
C GLY A 217 -16.09 16.93 -10.53
N ASP A 218 -16.37 16.08 -11.48
CA ASP A 218 -17.41 15.06 -11.36
C ASP A 218 -16.84 13.72 -10.87
N VAL A 219 -17.60 13.01 -10.05
CA VAL A 219 -17.35 11.62 -9.66
C VAL A 219 -18.53 10.76 -10.08
N VAL A 220 -18.27 9.75 -10.89
CA VAL A 220 -19.29 8.83 -11.40
C VAL A 220 -18.96 7.43 -10.88
N LEU A 221 -19.78 6.95 -9.94
CA LEU A 221 -19.65 5.63 -9.31
C LEU A 221 -20.54 4.60 -10.02
N ASN A 222 -20.31 3.31 -9.76
CA ASN A 222 -21.03 2.18 -10.36
C ASN A 222 -20.98 2.22 -11.90
N VAL A 223 -19.84 2.63 -12.45
CA VAL A 223 -19.69 2.80 -13.89
C VAL A 223 -18.88 1.67 -14.49
N GLU A 224 -19.50 0.93 -15.39
CA GLU A 224 -18.81 0.03 -16.30
C GLU A 224 -18.47 0.79 -17.59
N ILE A 225 -17.19 0.82 -17.93
CA ILE A 225 -16.68 1.37 -19.19
C ILE A 225 -16.54 0.20 -20.15
N ASP A 226 -17.27 0.26 -21.28
CA ASP A 226 -17.21 -0.78 -22.30
C ASP A 226 -15.87 -0.73 -23.05
N ARG A 227 -15.46 0.48 -23.45
CA ARG A 227 -14.19 0.71 -24.16
C ARG A 227 -13.79 2.19 -24.17
N ILE A 228 -12.50 2.41 -24.40
CA ILE A 228 -11.88 3.73 -24.56
C ILE A 228 -11.30 3.80 -25.97
N ILE A 229 -11.79 4.76 -26.77
CA ILE A 229 -11.34 4.98 -28.16
C ILE A 229 -10.54 6.28 -28.19
N ARG A 230 -9.35 6.24 -28.77
CA ARG A 230 -8.47 7.39 -28.84
C ARG A 230 -8.31 7.85 -30.28
N SER A 231 -8.18 9.16 -30.45
CA SER A 231 -7.81 9.80 -31.71
C SER A 231 -6.75 10.86 -31.43
N PRO A 232 -6.12 11.47 -32.44
CA PRO A 232 -5.14 12.52 -32.22
C PRO A 232 -5.64 13.69 -31.36
N ASP A 233 -6.93 14.02 -31.47
CA ASP A 233 -7.50 15.22 -30.85
C ASP A 233 -8.41 14.92 -29.66
N THR A 234 -8.97 13.70 -29.56
CA THR A 234 -9.97 13.36 -28.54
C THR A 234 -9.85 11.94 -28.02
N VAL A 235 -10.35 11.74 -26.80
CA VAL A 235 -10.56 10.43 -26.18
C VAL A 235 -12.05 10.25 -25.91
N LYS A 236 -12.62 9.12 -26.33
CA LYS A 236 -14.02 8.77 -26.10
C LYS A 236 -14.15 7.68 -25.06
N ILE A 237 -14.88 7.96 -24.00
CA ILE A 237 -15.30 6.97 -23.00
C ILE A 237 -16.66 6.45 -23.41
N VAL A 238 -16.72 5.18 -23.83
CA VAL A 238 -17.94 4.49 -24.28
C VAL A 238 -18.51 3.67 -23.15
N ARG A 239 -19.79 3.87 -22.86
CA ARG A 239 -20.56 3.16 -21.84
C ARG A 239 -21.93 2.80 -22.42
N SER A 240 -22.61 1.84 -21.81
CA SER A 240 -24.01 1.50 -22.17
C SER A 240 -24.93 2.69 -22.13
N THR A 241 -24.66 3.71 -21.33
CA THR A 241 -25.47 4.94 -21.18
C THR A 241 -25.10 6.04 -22.17
N GLY A 242 -24.10 5.85 -23.05
CA GLY A 242 -23.68 6.81 -24.07
C GLY A 242 -22.17 7.00 -24.14
N VAL A 243 -21.76 7.98 -24.93
CA VAL A 243 -20.36 8.33 -25.20
C VAL A 243 -20.07 9.71 -24.65
N GLN A 244 -18.95 9.86 -23.94
CA GLN A 244 -18.41 11.16 -23.49
C GLN A 244 -17.04 11.40 -24.11
N GLU A 245 -16.78 12.66 -24.50
CA GLU A 245 -15.53 13.09 -25.12
C GLU A 245 -14.68 13.90 -24.14
N PHE A 246 -13.37 13.60 -24.15
CA PHE A 246 -12.35 14.22 -23.32
C PHE A 246 -11.11 14.55 -24.16
N ASP A 247 -10.29 15.48 -23.68
CA ASP A 247 -9.01 15.80 -24.30
C ASP A 247 -7.93 14.76 -23.93
N LYS A 248 -8.00 14.21 -22.72
CA LYS A 248 -7.02 13.27 -22.16
C LYS A 248 -7.70 12.21 -21.31
N VAL A 249 -7.03 11.05 -21.17
CA VAL A 249 -7.41 9.99 -20.21
C VAL A 249 -6.24 9.65 -19.31
N VAL A 250 -6.52 9.44 -18.03
CA VAL A 250 -5.58 8.92 -17.04
C VAL A 250 -6.08 7.58 -16.54
N PHE A 251 -5.35 6.51 -16.81
CA PHE A 251 -5.61 5.20 -16.20
C PHE A 251 -5.02 5.18 -14.79
N ALA A 252 -5.88 5.12 -13.79
CA ALA A 252 -5.55 4.91 -12.38
C ALA A 252 -6.10 3.56 -11.87
N THR A 253 -6.24 2.61 -12.79
CA THR A 253 -6.66 1.23 -12.56
C THR A 253 -5.46 0.31 -12.29
N PRO A 254 -5.67 -0.89 -11.76
CA PRO A 254 -4.68 -1.95 -11.82
C PRO A 254 -4.19 -2.17 -13.27
N PRO A 255 -2.87 -2.43 -13.47
CA PRO A 255 -2.27 -2.47 -14.82
C PRO A 255 -2.81 -3.62 -15.71
N ASP A 256 -3.27 -4.72 -15.13
CA ASP A 256 -3.90 -5.84 -15.83
C ASP A 256 -5.25 -5.48 -16.48
N GLN A 257 -5.88 -4.38 -16.06
CA GLN A 257 -7.16 -3.91 -16.60
C GLN A 257 -7.00 -2.95 -17.79
N VAL A 258 -5.82 -2.36 -18.01
CA VAL A 258 -5.61 -1.33 -19.02
C VAL A 258 -5.95 -1.83 -20.43
N MET A 259 -5.45 -3.02 -20.78
CA MET A 259 -5.63 -3.59 -22.12
C MET A 259 -7.10 -3.95 -22.42
N ALA A 260 -7.85 -4.34 -21.40
CA ALA A 260 -9.26 -4.67 -21.54
C ALA A 260 -10.15 -3.45 -21.83
N LEU A 261 -9.68 -2.26 -21.45
CA LEU A 261 -10.43 -1.01 -21.64
C LEU A 261 -10.08 -0.30 -22.95
N LEU A 262 -8.91 -0.54 -23.55
CA LEU A 262 -8.49 0.09 -24.78
C LEU A 262 -9.08 -0.63 -26.01
N ASP A 263 -9.77 0.11 -26.89
CA ASP A 263 -10.29 -0.41 -28.16
C ASP A 263 -9.20 -0.49 -29.26
N ASP A 264 -8.18 0.35 -29.13
CA ASP A 264 -7.12 0.59 -30.11
C ASP A 264 -5.70 0.43 -29.52
N PRO A 265 -5.39 -0.63 -28.80
CA PRO A 265 -4.07 -0.76 -28.17
C PRO A 265 -2.97 -0.88 -29.21
N THR A 266 -1.89 -0.14 -29.02
CA THR A 266 -0.70 -0.28 -29.85
C THR A 266 0.10 -1.55 -29.47
N ALA A 267 0.93 -2.04 -30.38
CA ALA A 267 1.82 -3.18 -30.10
C ALA A 267 2.77 -2.89 -28.90
N ALA A 268 3.19 -1.62 -28.73
CA ALA A 268 4.02 -1.21 -27.60
C ALA A 268 3.24 -1.27 -26.26
N GLU A 269 2.00 -0.79 -26.23
CA GLU A 269 1.15 -0.90 -25.03
C GLU A 269 0.84 -2.35 -24.70
N THR A 270 0.53 -3.17 -25.70
CA THR A 270 0.34 -4.61 -25.50
C THR A 270 1.57 -5.26 -24.86
N LYS A 271 2.77 -4.95 -25.34
CA LYS A 271 4.03 -5.44 -24.76
C LYS A 271 4.19 -5.00 -23.29
N ARG A 272 3.84 -3.74 -22.95
CA ARG A 272 4.05 -3.17 -21.62
C ARG A 272 3.09 -3.74 -20.57
N PHE A 273 1.85 -4.07 -20.96
CA PHE A 273 0.80 -4.46 -20.03
C PHE A 273 0.44 -5.94 -20.02
N SER A 274 0.79 -6.72 -21.07
CA SER A 274 0.40 -8.15 -21.19
C SER A 274 0.95 -9.08 -20.10
N ALA A 275 2.08 -8.71 -19.47
CA ALA A 275 2.69 -9.50 -18.40
C ALA A 275 2.01 -9.30 -17.03
N TRP A 276 1.21 -8.25 -16.87
CA TRP A 276 0.52 -7.97 -15.62
C TRP A 276 -0.65 -8.94 -15.41
N LYS A 277 -0.75 -9.46 -14.21
CA LYS A 277 -1.84 -10.33 -13.76
C LYS A 277 -2.44 -9.78 -12.48
N ALA A 278 -3.71 -10.10 -12.25
CA ALA A 278 -4.37 -9.82 -10.99
C ALA A 278 -3.79 -10.70 -9.87
N ASN A 279 -3.60 -10.11 -8.70
CA ASN A 279 -3.47 -10.80 -7.43
C ASN A 279 -4.70 -10.44 -6.59
N TYR A 280 -5.31 -11.43 -5.96
CA TYR A 280 -6.45 -11.22 -5.08
C TYR A 280 -6.04 -11.51 -3.64
N ALA A 281 -6.06 -10.47 -2.81
CA ALA A 281 -5.78 -10.59 -1.39
C ALA A 281 -7.08 -10.46 -0.61
N THR A 282 -7.38 -11.44 0.24
CA THR A 282 -8.52 -11.39 1.17
C THR A 282 -8.02 -10.96 2.53
N SER A 283 -8.52 -9.87 3.05
CA SER A 283 -8.29 -9.42 4.42
C SER A 283 -9.50 -9.72 5.28
N ILE A 284 -9.26 -10.11 6.53
CA ILE A 284 -10.28 -10.43 7.52
C ILE A 284 -10.07 -9.55 8.75
N VAL A 285 -11.02 -8.69 9.03
CA VAL A 285 -11.08 -7.95 10.31
C VAL A 285 -11.85 -8.79 11.31
N HIS A 286 -11.25 -9.05 12.46
CA HIS A 286 -11.83 -9.90 13.50
C HIS A 286 -11.42 -9.46 14.91
N HIS A 287 -12.01 -10.08 15.93
CA HIS A 287 -11.66 -9.87 17.35
C HIS A 287 -11.25 -11.18 18.06
N ASP A 288 -10.67 -12.12 17.31
CA ASP A 288 -10.15 -13.38 17.79
C ASP A 288 -8.65 -13.31 18.04
N ASP A 289 -8.24 -13.44 19.30
CA ASP A 289 -6.84 -13.46 19.76
C ASP A 289 -6.34 -14.87 20.12
N SER A 290 -7.17 -15.90 19.96
CA SER A 290 -6.86 -17.28 20.36
C SER A 290 -5.65 -17.90 19.66
N MET A 291 -5.26 -17.38 18.50
CA MET A 291 -4.04 -17.84 17.79
C MET A 291 -2.75 -17.61 18.58
N TYR A 292 -2.77 -16.71 19.57
CA TYR A 292 -1.63 -16.43 20.46
C TYR A 292 -1.55 -17.36 21.67
N ASP A 293 -2.64 -18.05 22.06
CA ASP A 293 -2.74 -18.84 23.31
C ASP A 293 -1.67 -19.91 23.42
N ARG A 294 -1.40 -20.62 22.31
CA ARG A 294 -0.40 -21.69 22.29
C ARG A 294 1.03 -21.21 22.53
N TYR A 295 1.28 -19.91 22.36
CA TYR A 295 2.58 -19.27 22.55
C TYR A 295 2.68 -18.52 23.90
N GLY A 296 1.57 -18.44 24.64
CA GLY A 296 1.47 -17.73 25.92
C GLY A 296 1.63 -16.20 25.76
N ILE A 297 1.20 -15.66 24.65
CA ILE A 297 1.28 -14.22 24.35
C ILE A 297 -0.06 -13.56 24.62
N HIS A 298 -0.05 -12.53 25.48
CA HIS A 298 -1.23 -11.73 25.82
C HIS A 298 -1.17 -10.30 25.27
N THR A 299 0.03 -9.83 24.93
CA THR A 299 0.26 -8.54 24.30
C THR A 299 0.99 -8.78 22.98
N PRO A 300 0.28 -8.76 21.83
CA PRO A 300 0.87 -8.95 20.52
C PRO A 300 1.70 -7.74 20.08
N SER A 301 2.49 -7.91 19.02
CA SER A 301 3.10 -6.80 18.30
C SER A 301 2.09 -6.03 17.46
N GLU A 302 2.52 -4.98 16.83
CA GLU A 302 1.70 -4.22 15.88
C GLU A 302 1.26 -5.09 14.70
N PHE A 303 2.13 -5.99 14.23
CA PHE A 303 1.75 -7.06 13.30
C PHE A 303 2.64 -8.29 13.50
N ASP A 304 2.07 -9.46 13.39
CA ASP A 304 2.71 -10.73 13.68
C ASP A 304 2.53 -11.74 12.55
N PHE A 305 3.54 -12.58 12.34
CA PHE A 305 3.52 -13.60 11.30
C PHE A 305 3.31 -14.99 11.89
N PHE A 306 2.41 -15.75 11.31
CA PHE A 306 2.11 -17.12 11.73
C PHE A 306 2.38 -18.12 10.61
N GLN A 307 3.17 -19.13 10.92
CA GLN A 307 3.35 -20.29 10.05
C GLN A 307 2.27 -21.32 10.33
N THR A 308 1.45 -21.58 9.34
CA THR A 308 0.46 -22.66 9.37
C THR A 308 1.02 -23.92 8.68
N GLU A 309 0.23 -24.98 8.58
CA GLU A 309 0.65 -26.17 7.82
C GLU A 309 0.77 -25.92 6.32
N ALA A 310 -0.07 -25.02 5.80
CA ALA A 310 -0.16 -24.73 4.37
C ALA A 310 0.75 -23.57 3.94
N GLN A 311 0.86 -22.52 4.77
CA GLN A 311 1.44 -21.25 4.33
C GLN A 311 1.82 -20.34 5.51
N TRP A 312 2.40 -19.18 5.19
CA TRP A 312 2.54 -18.07 6.12
C TRP A 312 1.38 -17.09 5.94
N GLY A 313 0.95 -16.48 7.04
CA GLY A 313 0.02 -15.36 7.06
C GLY A 313 0.45 -14.32 8.08
N TYR A 314 -0.23 -13.16 8.11
CA TYR A 314 0.01 -12.14 9.12
C TYR A 314 -1.27 -11.71 9.82
N ASN A 315 -1.11 -11.18 11.02
CA ASN A 315 -2.15 -10.64 11.87
C ASN A 315 -1.72 -9.25 12.39
N GLY A 316 -2.34 -8.18 11.91
CA GLY A 316 -2.10 -6.81 12.34
C GLY A 316 -3.00 -6.43 13.51
N TYR A 317 -2.44 -5.89 14.58
CA TYR A 317 -3.18 -5.47 15.78
C TYR A 317 -3.73 -4.04 15.59
N LEU A 318 -4.98 -3.94 15.17
CA LEU A 318 -5.61 -2.67 14.78
C LEU A 318 -5.74 -1.67 15.94
N ASN A 319 -5.81 -2.12 17.20
CA ASN A 319 -5.87 -1.20 18.32
C ASN A 319 -4.61 -0.34 18.41
N GLN A 320 -3.43 -0.91 18.16
CA GLN A 320 -2.18 -0.16 18.11
C GLN A 320 -2.02 0.58 16.78
N LEU A 321 -2.19 -0.11 15.65
CA LEU A 321 -2.05 0.48 14.32
C LEU A 321 -3.06 1.60 14.05
N GLY A 322 -4.32 1.42 14.46
CA GLY A 322 -5.42 2.38 14.29
C GLY A 322 -5.59 3.38 15.45
N GLY A 323 -4.92 3.17 16.58
CA GLY A 323 -5.12 4.00 17.78
C GLY A 323 -6.48 3.82 18.45
N ILE A 324 -6.99 2.62 18.42
CA ILE A 324 -8.31 2.28 18.92
C ILE A 324 -8.19 1.85 20.38
N PRO A 325 -9.07 2.32 21.29
CA PRO A 325 -9.06 1.86 22.68
C PRO A 325 -9.22 0.34 22.80
N SER A 326 -8.53 -0.27 23.73
CA SER A 326 -8.65 -1.69 24.07
C SER A 326 -9.25 -1.84 25.47
N PRO A 327 -10.08 -2.83 25.77
CA PRO A 327 -10.77 -3.76 24.87
C PRO A 327 -11.96 -3.13 24.13
N PRO A 328 -12.51 -3.78 23.10
CA PRO A 328 -12.13 -5.09 22.56
C PRO A 328 -10.87 -5.02 21.68
N HIS A 329 -10.21 -6.19 21.47
CA HIS A 329 -9.10 -6.32 20.57
C HIS A 329 -9.60 -6.53 19.14
N TYR A 330 -9.01 -5.80 18.19
CA TYR A 330 -9.30 -5.94 16.76
C TYR A 330 -8.04 -6.25 15.99
N PHE A 331 -8.19 -7.13 15.00
CA PHE A 331 -7.08 -7.58 14.16
C PHE A 331 -7.45 -7.53 12.69
N LEU A 332 -6.44 -7.41 11.84
CA LEU A 332 -6.52 -7.59 10.40
C LEU A 332 -5.64 -8.77 10.00
N SER A 333 -6.24 -9.86 9.56
CA SER A 333 -5.51 -11.04 9.10
C SER A 333 -5.50 -11.18 7.59
N TYR A 334 -4.40 -11.77 7.10
CA TYR A 334 -4.21 -12.22 5.73
C TYR A 334 -3.66 -13.64 5.73
N GLN A 335 -4.29 -14.54 4.97
CA GLN A 335 -3.93 -15.97 4.85
C GLN A 335 -3.92 -16.76 6.18
N LEU A 336 -4.77 -16.38 7.14
CA LEU A 336 -4.93 -17.04 8.43
C LEU A 336 -6.37 -17.47 8.71
N GLU A 337 -7.21 -17.59 7.69
CA GLU A 337 -8.65 -17.88 7.81
C GLU A 337 -8.94 -19.08 8.71
N GLN A 338 -8.08 -20.12 8.64
CA GLN A 338 -8.23 -21.36 9.43
C GLN A 338 -7.91 -21.21 10.92
N LEU A 339 -7.31 -20.09 11.33
CA LEU A 339 -7.00 -19.79 12.73
C LEU A 339 -8.03 -18.87 13.40
N ILE A 340 -9.04 -18.42 12.65
CA ILE A 340 -10.02 -17.43 13.11
C ILE A 340 -11.38 -18.12 13.31
N ASP A 341 -11.96 -17.93 14.49
CA ASP A 341 -13.33 -18.33 14.75
C ASP A 341 -14.29 -17.47 13.90
N SER A 342 -15.12 -18.13 13.10
CA SER A 342 -16.07 -17.48 12.20
C SER A 342 -17.03 -16.52 12.92
N ASP A 343 -17.40 -16.82 14.19
CA ASP A 343 -18.31 -16.00 14.99
C ASP A 343 -17.63 -14.70 15.49
N ARG A 344 -16.31 -14.62 15.38
CA ARG A 344 -15.53 -13.45 15.76
C ARG A 344 -15.12 -12.57 14.58
N ILE A 345 -15.56 -12.89 13.36
CA ILE A 345 -15.29 -12.09 12.17
C ILE A 345 -16.17 -10.82 12.18
N VAL A 346 -15.55 -9.68 11.92
CA VAL A 346 -16.20 -8.37 11.80
C VAL A 346 -16.46 -8.03 10.33
N HIS A 347 -15.47 -8.26 9.48
CA HIS A 347 -15.55 -7.91 8.06
C HIS A 347 -14.56 -8.74 7.22
N ILE A 348 -14.97 -9.06 6.01
CA ILE A 348 -14.11 -9.68 4.99
C ILE A 348 -14.10 -8.78 3.76
N GLU A 349 -12.91 -8.40 3.30
CA GLU A 349 -12.71 -7.59 2.10
C GLU A 349 -11.80 -8.32 1.11
N LYS A 350 -12.12 -8.22 -0.18
CA LYS A 350 -11.31 -8.79 -1.26
C LYS A 350 -10.69 -7.66 -2.09
N HIS A 351 -9.38 -7.57 -2.05
CA HIS A 351 -8.60 -6.58 -2.78
C HIS A 351 -8.09 -7.14 -4.10
N HIS A 352 -8.18 -6.35 -5.17
CA HIS A 352 -7.57 -6.63 -6.47
C HIS A 352 -6.25 -5.84 -6.55
N THR A 353 -5.14 -6.49 -6.34
CA THR A 353 -3.81 -5.90 -6.40
C THR A 353 -3.05 -6.37 -7.66
N PRO A 354 -2.06 -5.63 -8.16
CA PRO A 354 -1.17 -6.14 -9.19
C PRO A 354 -0.31 -7.30 -8.67
N LEU A 355 -0.13 -8.34 -9.47
CA LEU A 355 0.86 -9.37 -9.19
C LEU A 355 2.24 -8.88 -9.65
N TYR A 356 3.09 -8.55 -8.69
CA TYR A 356 4.46 -8.10 -8.96
C TYR A 356 5.36 -9.31 -9.22
N THR A 357 5.79 -9.46 -10.46
CA THR A 357 6.84 -10.40 -10.89
C THR A 357 7.95 -9.64 -11.58
N THR A 358 9.13 -10.24 -11.69
CA THR A 358 10.24 -9.65 -12.44
C THR A 358 9.84 -9.31 -13.89
N GLU A 359 9.01 -10.16 -14.51
CA GLU A 359 8.53 -9.94 -15.89
C GLU A 359 7.55 -8.76 -15.97
N SER A 360 6.54 -8.70 -15.09
CA SER A 360 5.53 -7.63 -15.13
C SER A 360 6.14 -6.26 -14.83
N PHE A 361 7.11 -6.21 -13.92
CA PHE A 361 7.72 -4.96 -13.49
C PHE A 361 8.75 -4.40 -14.48
N ARG A 362 9.31 -5.23 -15.35
CA ARG A 362 10.36 -4.87 -16.32
C ARG A 362 9.99 -3.68 -17.22
N CYS A 363 8.73 -3.55 -17.62
CA CYS A 363 8.29 -2.49 -18.54
C CYS A 363 7.82 -1.21 -17.82
N ARG A 364 7.94 -1.13 -16.50
CA ARG A 364 7.48 0.03 -15.70
C ARG A 364 8.06 1.36 -16.21
N ASP A 365 9.38 1.42 -16.43
CA ASP A 365 10.05 2.65 -16.84
C ASP A 365 9.62 3.09 -18.24
N GLU A 366 9.32 2.14 -19.14
CA GLU A 366 8.76 2.44 -20.46
C GLU A 366 7.37 3.09 -20.32
N VAL A 367 6.51 2.57 -19.42
CA VAL A 367 5.19 3.18 -19.17
C VAL A 367 5.32 4.59 -18.64
N VAL A 368 6.25 4.82 -17.70
CA VAL A 368 6.52 6.16 -17.16
C VAL A 368 7.01 7.13 -18.24
N ALA A 369 7.95 6.69 -19.08
CA ALA A 369 8.55 7.52 -20.12
C ALA A 369 7.58 7.89 -21.25
N THR A 370 6.56 7.07 -21.49
CA THR A 370 5.58 7.25 -22.56
C THR A 370 4.27 7.89 -22.13
N ASN A 371 4.20 8.36 -20.88
CA ASN A 371 3.05 9.12 -20.40
C ASN A 371 2.80 10.35 -21.29
N GLY A 372 1.58 10.49 -21.79
CA GLY A 372 1.17 11.54 -22.72
C GLY A 372 1.04 11.09 -24.18
N GLU A 373 1.63 9.96 -24.57
CA GLU A 373 1.41 9.38 -25.89
C GLU A 373 -0.06 9.03 -26.09
N ASN A 374 -0.59 9.28 -27.28
CA ASN A 374 -2.00 9.02 -27.64
C ASN A 374 -3.02 9.61 -26.64
N ASN A 375 -2.72 10.79 -26.08
CA ASN A 375 -3.58 11.45 -25.08
C ASN A 375 -3.82 10.62 -23.80
N THR A 376 -2.92 9.65 -23.51
CA THR A 376 -3.06 8.66 -22.44
C THR A 376 -1.97 8.82 -21.40
N TYR A 377 -2.40 8.81 -20.15
CA TYR A 377 -1.52 8.86 -18.98
C TYR A 377 -1.82 7.68 -18.05
N HIS A 378 -0.83 7.31 -17.25
CA HIS A 378 -0.95 6.21 -16.29
C HIS A 378 -0.50 6.69 -14.91
N ALA A 379 -1.34 6.47 -13.90
CA ALA A 379 -1.05 6.69 -12.49
C ALA A 379 -1.35 5.40 -11.70
N GLY A 380 -0.51 5.07 -10.75
CA GLY A 380 -0.71 3.86 -9.92
C GLY A 380 0.55 3.54 -9.13
N ALA A 381 0.37 2.81 -8.04
CA ALA A 381 1.45 2.36 -7.18
C ALA A 381 2.54 1.60 -7.96
N TYR A 382 2.14 0.79 -8.95
CA TYR A 382 3.03 -0.01 -9.79
C TYR A 382 4.04 0.80 -10.63
N LEU A 383 3.81 2.11 -10.77
CA LEU A 383 4.73 3.04 -11.45
C LEU A 383 5.74 3.71 -10.49
N GLY A 384 5.73 3.33 -9.24
CA GLY A 384 6.63 3.81 -8.19
C GLY A 384 7.17 2.66 -7.34
N ASP A 385 7.00 2.78 -6.04
CA ASP A 385 7.43 1.80 -5.03
C ASP A 385 6.46 0.60 -4.86
N GLY A 386 5.40 0.55 -5.64
CA GLY A 386 4.36 -0.48 -5.53
C GLY A 386 3.41 -0.27 -4.34
N LEU A 387 3.62 0.77 -3.53
CA LEU A 387 2.91 1.09 -2.31
C LEU A 387 2.16 2.42 -2.43
N HIS A 388 1.61 2.88 -1.33
CA HIS A 388 0.83 4.13 -1.28
C HIS A 388 1.66 5.36 -1.67
N GLY A 389 2.95 5.39 -1.29
CA GLY A 389 3.89 6.43 -1.72
C GLY A 389 4.00 6.54 -3.23
N GLY A 390 4.18 5.40 -3.92
CA GLY A 390 4.21 5.33 -5.38
C GLY A 390 2.88 5.72 -6.05
N ALA A 391 1.76 5.41 -5.41
CA ALA A 391 0.45 5.84 -5.90
C ALA A 391 0.34 7.37 -5.96
N ILE A 392 0.71 8.07 -4.89
CA ILE A 392 0.66 9.54 -4.83
C ILE A 392 1.76 10.17 -5.70
N ALA A 393 2.98 9.64 -5.66
CA ALA A 393 4.09 10.12 -6.51
C ALA A 393 3.75 10.02 -8.02
N SER A 394 3.07 8.96 -8.44
CA SER A 394 2.60 8.82 -9.82
C SER A 394 1.54 9.86 -10.20
N ALA A 395 0.62 10.19 -9.29
CA ALA A 395 -0.37 11.24 -9.48
C ALA A 395 0.29 12.61 -9.65
N VAL A 396 1.26 12.94 -8.79
CA VAL A 396 2.05 14.17 -8.89
C VAL A 396 2.81 14.24 -10.22
N ARG A 397 3.36 13.11 -10.68
CA ARG A 397 4.07 13.05 -11.98
C ARG A 397 3.12 13.32 -13.16
N VAL A 398 1.94 12.71 -13.18
CA VAL A 398 0.93 12.96 -14.22
C VAL A 398 0.50 14.42 -14.23
N ALA A 399 0.21 14.99 -13.05
CA ALA A 399 -0.15 16.39 -12.93
C ALA A 399 0.96 17.34 -13.46
N LYS A 400 2.23 17.05 -13.17
CA LYS A 400 3.37 17.82 -13.71
C LYS A 400 3.46 17.73 -15.23
N LEU A 401 3.27 16.56 -15.81
CA LEU A 401 3.33 16.35 -17.26
C LEU A 401 2.20 17.09 -17.99
N ILE A 402 1.04 17.23 -17.38
CA ILE A 402 -0.13 17.95 -17.95
C ILE A 402 0.02 19.48 -17.75
N GLY A 403 0.92 19.95 -16.91
CA GLY A 403 1.22 21.39 -16.79
C GLY A 403 1.31 21.92 -15.36
N PHE A 404 1.58 21.07 -14.37
CA PHE A 404 1.73 21.49 -12.97
C PHE A 404 3.19 21.76 -12.59
N SER A 405 3.42 22.89 -11.89
CA SER A 405 4.65 23.16 -11.17
C SER A 405 4.40 23.07 -9.66
N LEU A 406 5.10 22.16 -8.98
CA LEU A 406 5.08 22.08 -7.51
C LEU A 406 5.80 23.27 -6.82
N GLU A 407 6.42 24.16 -7.58
CA GLU A 407 7.08 25.36 -7.05
C GLU A 407 6.15 26.26 -6.22
N SER A 408 4.84 26.19 -6.47
CA SER A 408 3.82 26.85 -5.66
C SER A 408 3.61 26.25 -4.26
N ILE A 409 3.95 24.96 -4.06
CA ILE A 409 3.82 24.26 -2.76
C ILE A 409 5.10 24.44 -1.94
N SER A 410 6.28 24.34 -2.58
CA SER A 410 7.56 24.51 -1.88
C SER A 410 7.80 25.95 -1.38
N ALA A 411 7.27 26.95 -2.05
CA ALA A 411 7.37 28.35 -1.60
C ALA A 411 6.56 28.63 -0.33
N GLN A 412 5.47 27.90 -0.07
CA GLN A 412 4.73 28.00 1.19
C GLN A 412 5.38 27.17 2.32
N THR A 413 6.07 26.07 1.98
CA THR A 413 6.71 25.20 2.97
C THR A 413 8.01 25.79 3.52
N SER A 414 8.75 26.61 2.74
CA SER A 414 9.97 27.28 3.19
C SER A 414 9.71 28.38 4.24
N LEU A 415 8.46 28.83 4.41
CA LEU A 415 8.06 29.79 5.43
C LEU A 415 7.70 29.15 6.79
N ILE A 416 7.61 27.82 6.87
CA ILE A 416 7.16 27.08 8.07
C ILE A 416 8.27 26.23 8.70
N THR A 417 9.37 25.97 7.99
CA THR A 417 10.49 25.20 8.52
C THR A 417 11.54 26.06 9.20
N GLY A 418 11.19 26.66 10.35
CA GLY A 418 12.18 26.95 11.38
C GLY A 418 12.58 25.62 12.06
N PRO A 419 13.84 25.41 12.44
CA PRO A 419 14.30 24.16 13.01
C PRO A 419 13.68 23.96 14.40
N LYS A 420 12.61 23.16 14.50
CA LYS A 420 12.23 22.55 15.76
C LYS A 420 13.11 21.32 15.96
N SER A 421 14.15 21.51 16.77
CA SER A 421 14.96 20.43 17.29
C SER A 421 14.08 19.45 18.06
N TYR A 422 13.86 18.27 17.51
CA TYR A 422 13.38 17.14 18.29
C TYR A 422 14.57 16.46 18.94
N SER A 423 14.65 16.57 20.25
CA SER A 423 15.59 15.76 21.05
C SER A 423 15.17 14.30 20.97
N PRO A 424 16.12 13.36 20.79
CA PRO A 424 15.81 11.95 20.86
C PRO A 424 15.41 11.60 22.30
N ILE A 425 14.26 10.97 22.45
CA ILE A 425 13.86 10.36 23.72
C ILE A 425 14.74 9.14 23.92
N HIS A 426 15.66 9.24 24.86
CA HIS A 426 16.40 8.13 25.42
C HIS A 426 15.49 7.29 26.33
N THR A 427 15.66 6.01 26.23
CA THR A 427 15.30 4.80 26.96
C THR A 427 14.17 3.97 26.35
#